data_078f612e036c5702383b731e7e4dca69
#
_entry.id   078f612e036c5702383b731e7e4dca69
#
_cell.length_a   1.000
_cell.length_b   1.000
_cell.length_c   1.000
_cell.angle_alpha   90.00
_cell.angle_beta   90.00
_cell.angle_gamma   90.00
#
_symmetry.space_group_name_H-M   'P 1'
#
loop_
_entity.id
_entity.type
_entity.pdbx_description
1 polymer ?
#
loop_
_entity_poly.entity_id
_entity_poly.type
_entity_poly.pdbx_seq_one_letter_code
_entity_poly.pdbx_strand_id
1 'polypeptide(L)'
;MVFVFVGCTSAPEIPKNVLSKEDMASAMAKMMVAEEITYQKGLQTDSSKQLFLGHYKPILLDSLKISIEKFDSSFKYYSHNPEYFREVIELAEKKIAPKDSLNVTQ
;
A
#
# COMPACT_ATOMS: atom_id res chain seq x y z
N MET A 1 11.75 -32.24 -14.55
CA MET A 1 11.48 -31.66 -14.48
C MET A 1 11.30 -30.94 -14.03
N VAL A 2 11.11 -30.95 -13.95
CA VAL A 2 10.72 -30.18 -13.65
C VAL A 2 10.55 -29.49 -13.17
N PHE A 3 10.57 -29.50 -13.16
CA PHE A 3 10.38 -28.73 -12.76
C PHE A 3 9.94 -28.03 -12.33
N VAL A 4 9.99 -28.12 -12.25
CA VAL A 4 9.52 -27.52 -12.13
C VAL A 4 9.36 -26.99 -11.41
N PHE A 5 9.44 -27.22 -11.28
CA PHE A 5 9.21 -26.70 -10.70
C PHE A 5 9.15 -25.94 -10.17
N VAL A 6 9.52 -26.10 -10.22
CA VAL A 6 9.54 -25.41 -9.87
C VAL A 6 9.42 -24.48 -9.64
N GLY A 7 9.52 -24.46 -9.86
CA GLY A 7 9.52 -23.47 -9.81
C GLY A 7 8.74 -22.78 -9.38
N CYS A 8 8.18 -22.82 -9.46
CA CYS A 8 7.41 -22.18 -9.18
C CYS A 8 7.30 -21.94 -7.99
N THR A 9 7.38 -22.27 -7.86
CA THR A 9 7.35 -22.24 -6.84
C THR A 9 7.96 -21.51 -6.19
N SER A 10 8.47 -21.45 -6.63
CA SER A 10 9.27 -20.58 -6.05
C SER A 10 8.61 -19.37 -5.68
N ALA A 11 7.72 -18.92 -6.38
CA ALA A 11 7.05 -17.73 -5.96
C ALA A 11 6.26 -18.06 -4.73
N PRO A 12 6.62 -17.50 -3.63
CA PRO A 12 5.88 -17.74 -2.42
C PRO A 12 4.49 -17.27 -2.63
N GLU A 13 3.61 -18.06 -2.20
CA GLU A 13 2.22 -17.73 -2.38
C GLU A 13 1.78 -16.76 -1.34
N ILE A 14 1.10 -15.73 -1.80
CA ILE A 14 0.45 -14.81 -0.88
C ILE A 14 -0.81 -15.50 -0.38
N PRO A 15 -1.04 -15.53 0.94
CA PRO A 15 -2.25 -16.15 1.46
C PRO A 15 -3.50 -15.51 0.87
N LYS A 16 -4.58 -16.30 0.82
CA LYS A 16 -5.79 -15.82 0.17
C LYS A 16 -6.43 -14.65 0.88
N ASN A 17 -6.23 -14.56 2.18
CA ASN A 17 -6.82 -13.45 2.94
C ASN A 17 -5.94 -12.21 2.93
N VAL A 18 -4.89 -12.22 2.11
CA VAL A 18 -3.94 -11.13 2.01
C VAL A 18 -4.01 -10.57 0.60
N LEU A 19 -3.94 -9.26 0.50
CA LEU A 19 -3.95 -8.60 -0.81
C LEU A 19 -2.70 -8.98 -1.59
N SER A 20 -2.83 -9.05 -2.91
CA SER A 20 -1.67 -9.23 -3.76
C SER A 20 -0.75 -8.02 -3.58
N LYS A 21 0.50 -8.18 -4.01
CA LYS A 21 1.43 -7.06 -3.92
C LYS A 21 0.92 -5.86 -4.69
N GLU A 22 0.33 -6.09 -5.85
CA GLU A 22 -0.21 -4.99 -6.65
C GLU A 22 -1.35 -4.28 -5.93
N ASP A 23 -2.28 -5.04 -5.39
CA ASP A 23 -3.41 -4.43 -4.72
C ASP A 23 -2.96 -3.73 -3.44
N MET A 24 -2.03 -4.34 -2.71
CA MET A 24 -1.49 -3.70 -1.53
C MET A 24 -0.76 -2.42 -1.89
N ALA A 25 -0.03 -2.43 -3.01
CA ALA A 25 0.67 -1.24 -3.45
C ALA A 25 -0.31 -0.12 -3.81
N SER A 26 -1.43 -0.48 -4.43
CA SER A 26 -2.44 0.55 -4.72
C SER A 26 -2.98 1.17 -3.44
N ALA A 27 -3.25 0.34 -2.44
CA ALA A 27 -3.72 0.86 -1.16
C ALA A 27 -2.67 1.73 -0.50
N MET A 28 -1.42 1.27 -0.51
CA MET A 28 -0.35 2.04 0.11
C MET A 28 -0.12 3.36 -0.60
N ALA A 29 -0.21 3.37 -1.93
CA ALA A 29 -0.03 4.61 -2.67
C ALA A 29 -1.08 5.63 -2.27
N LYS A 30 -2.32 5.20 -2.13
CA LYS A 30 -3.36 6.14 -1.71
C LYS A 30 -3.14 6.63 -0.29
N MET A 31 -2.67 5.75 0.59
CA MET A 31 -2.38 6.18 1.96
C MET A 31 -1.23 7.17 1.99
N MET A 32 -0.22 6.96 1.17
CA MET A 32 0.91 7.86 1.12
C MET A 32 0.48 9.24 0.63
N VAL A 33 -0.40 9.28 -0.36
CA VAL A 33 -0.90 10.57 -0.85
C VAL A 33 -1.72 11.24 0.23
N ALA A 34 -2.54 10.47 0.97
CA ALA A 34 -3.32 11.05 2.04
C ALA A 34 -2.42 11.63 3.13
N GLU A 35 -1.33 10.93 3.44
CA GLU A 35 -0.37 11.46 4.41
C GLU A 35 0.25 12.76 3.94
N GLU A 36 0.57 12.83 2.67
CA GLU A 36 1.13 14.07 2.14
C GLU A 36 0.14 15.21 2.27
N ILE A 37 -1.12 14.91 2.07
CA ILE A 37 -2.15 15.94 2.20
C ILE A 37 -2.23 16.42 3.65
N THR A 38 -2.11 15.52 4.63
CA THR A 38 -2.11 15.97 6.02
C THR A 38 -0.96 16.92 6.27
N TYR A 39 0.19 16.62 5.70
CA TYR A 39 1.35 17.47 5.88
C TYR A 39 1.12 18.85 5.26
N GLN A 40 0.56 18.87 4.06
CA GLN A 40 0.31 20.15 3.37
C GLN A 40 -0.73 20.97 4.09
N LYS A 41 -1.68 20.32 4.76
CA LYS A 41 -2.71 21.06 5.48
C LYS A 41 -2.26 21.49 6.87
N GLY A 42 -1.03 21.18 7.24
CA GLY A 42 -0.54 21.57 8.55
C GLY A 42 -1.05 20.71 9.69
N LEU A 43 -1.56 19.53 9.39
CA LEU A 43 -2.05 18.63 10.42
C LEU A 43 -0.90 17.86 11.01
N GLN A 44 -0.13 18.51 11.87
CA GLN A 44 1.14 17.97 12.30
C GLN A 44 1.10 17.30 13.66
N THR A 45 0.03 17.46 14.41
CA THR A 45 -0.08 16.72 15.64
C THR A 45 -0.54 15.31 15.33
N ASP A 46 -0.11 14.37 16.17
CA ASP A 46 -0.54 12.99 15.97
C ASP A 46 -2.05 12.86 15.97
N SER A 47 -2.70 13.60 16.86
CA SER A 47 -4.16 13.51 16.97
C SER A 47 -4.84 13.97 15.69
N SER A 48 -4.42 15.12 15.15
CA SER A 48 -5.07 15.64 13.95
C SER A 48 -4.79 14.76 12.75
N LYS A 49 -3.57 14.22 12.65
CA LYS A 49 -3.25 13.29 11.57
C LYS A 49 -4.09 12.04 11.66
N GLN A 50 -4.22 11.48 12.86
CA GLN A 50 -5.00 10.27 13.02
C GLN A 50 -6.47 10.47 12.72
N LEU A 51 -7.00 11.61 13.11
CA LEU A 51 -8.39 11.90 12.80
C LEU A 51 -8.60 12.01 11.29
N PHE A 52 -7.70 12.71 10.63
CA PHE A 52 -7.80 12.89 9.18
C PHE A 52 -7.67 11.56 8.46
N LEU A 53 -6.63 10.80 8.79
CA LEU A 53 -6.39 9.52 8.14
C LEU A 53 -7.46 8.51 8.48
N GLY A 54 -7.95 8.53 9.72
CA GLY A 54 -9.02 7.64 10.12
C GLY A 54 -10.30 7.90 9.35
N HIS A 55 -10.53 9.16 9.02
CA HIS A 55 -11.70 9.50 8.21
C HIS A 55 -11.53 9.01 6.78
N TYR A 56 -10.36 9.19 6.21
CA TYR A 56 -10.15 8.88 4.80
C TYR A 56 -9.82 7.42 4.53
N LYS A 57 -9.25 6.71 5.52
CA LYS A 57 -8.85 5.33 5.28
C LYS A 57 -10.01 4.47 4.77
N PRO A 58 -11.18 4.47 5.42
CA PRO A 58 -12.27 3.66 4.88
C PRO A 58 -12.70 4.10 3.49
N ILE A 59 -12.68 5.40 3.25
CA ILE A 59 -13.08 5.92 1.95
C ILE A 59 -12.10 5.46 0.87
N LEU A 60 -10.81 5.55 1.15
CA LEU A 60 -9.81 5.15 0.20
C LEU A 60 -9.88 3.65 -0.09
N LEU A 61 -10.03 2.86 0.96
CA LEU A 61 -10.11 1.42 0.77
C LEU A 61 -11.37 1.04 0.03
N ASP A 62 -12.48 1.72 0.32
CA ASP A 62 -13.73 1.43 -0.37
C ASP A 62 -13.61 1.75 -1.84
N SER A 63 -12.90 2.79 -2.20
CA SER A 63 -12.71 3.14 -3.60
C SER A 63 -11.95 2.05 -4.34
N LEU A 64 -11.17 1.26 -3.63
CA LEU A 64 -10.45 0.13 -4.20
C LEU A 64 -11.17 -1.19 -3.98
N LYS A 65 -12.33 -1.15 -3.35
CA LYS A 65 -13.11 -2.34 -3.03
C LYS A 65 -12.36 -3.29 -2.10
N ILE A 66 -11.66 -2.71 -1.14
CA ILE A 66 -10.89 -3.45 -0.16
C ILE A 66 -11.53 -3.24 1.21
N SER A 67 -11.84 -4.32 1.91
CA SER A 67 -12.35 -4.19 3.25
C SER A 67 -11.23 -3.82 4.22
N ILE A 68 -11.61 -3.19 5.31
CA ILE A 68 -10.65 -2.80 6.34
C ILE A 68 -9.98 -4.04 6.91
N GLU A 69 -10.75 -5.09 7.13
CA GLU A 69 -10.19 -6.32 7.67
C GLU A 69 -9.15 -6.91 6.75
N LYS A 70 -9.43 -6.90 5.45
CA LYS A 70 -8.47 -7.46 4.52
C LYS A 70 -7.23 -6.59 4.44
N PHE A 71 -7.39 -5.29 4.49
CA PHE A 71 -6.23 -4.40 4.51
C PHE A 71 -5.39 -4.64 5.76
N ASP A 72 -6.03 -4.73 6.93
CA ASP A 72 -5.30 -4.91 8.17
C ASP A 72 -4.57 -6.24 8.19
N SER A 73 -5.21 -7.30 7.74
CA SER A 73 -4.56 -8.60 7.65
C SER A 73 -3.37 -8.55 6.71
N SER A 74 -3.55 -7.86 5.60
CA SER A 74 -2.48 -7.74 4.61
C SER A 74 -1.32 -6.94 5.16
N PHE A 75 -1.62 -5.83 5.82
CA PHE A 75 -0.58 -5.00 6.40
C PHE A 75 0.22 -5.80 7.42
N LYS A 76 -0.46 -6.58 8.24
CA LYS A 76 0.21 -7.42 9.22
C LYS A 76 1.11 -8.43 8.53
N TYR A 77 0.59 -9.07 7.48
CA TYR A 77 1.38 -10.05 6.75
C TYR A 77 2.64 -9.43 6.17
N TYR A 78 2.49 -8.30 5.49
CA TYR A 78 3.64 -7.67 4.85
C TYR A 78 4.61 -7.10 5.86
N SER A 79 4.13 -6.64 6.99
CA SER A 79 5.06 -6.12 8.01
C SER A 79 5.91 -7.23 8.61
N HIS A 80 5.48 -8.48 8.50
CA HIS A 80 6.29 -9.62 8.93
C HIS A 80 7.12 -10.20 7.80
N ASN A 81 7.04 -9.62 6.62
CA ASN A 81 7.79 -10.08 5.46
C ASN A 81 8.46 -8.89 4.80
N PRO A 82 9.57 -8.42 5.38
CA PRO A 82 10.15 -7.12 4.97
C PRO A 82 10.51 -7.06 3.49
N GLU A 83 10.98 -8.15 2.90
CA GLU A 83 11.35 -8.11 1.50
C GLU A 83 10.13 -7.89 0.62
N TYR A 84 9.03 -8.56 0.95
CA TYR A 84 7.81 -8.36 0.18
C TYR A 84 7.27 -6.96 0.41
N PHE A 85 7.36 -6.49 1.65
CA PHE A 85 6.89 -5.15 1.95
C PHE A 85 7.68 -4.11 1.17
N ARG A 86 8.99 -4.31 1.05
CA ARG A 86 9.80 -3.41 0.25
C ARG A 86 9.34 -3.41 -1.19
N GLU A 87 9.02 -4.57 -1.73
CA GLU A 87 8.52 -4.64 -3.10
C GLU A 87 7.19 -3.91 -3.24
N VAL A 88 6.32 -4.05 -2.23
CA VAL A 88 5.06 -3.34 -2.24
C VAL A 88 5.28 -1.83 -2.24
N ILE A 89 6.19 -1.36 -1.39
CA ILE A 89 6.48 0.07 -1.30
C ILE A 89 7.05 0.57 -2.63
N GLU A 90 7.93 -0.21 -3.23
CA GLU A 90 8.49 0.20 -4.52
C GLU A 90 7.41 0.31 -5.59
N LEU A 91 6.48 -0.63 -5.60
CA LEU A 91 5.37 -0.56 -6.53
C LEU A 91 4.50 0.65 -6.24
N ALA A 92 4.26 0.91 -4.96
CA ALA A 92 3.46 2.06 -4.57
C ALA A 92 4.12 3.36 -5.03
N GLU A 93 5.41 3.45 -4.85
CA GLU A 93 6.14 4.64 -5.26
C GLU A 93 6.07 4.85 -6.76
N LYS A 94 6.11 3.77 -7.51
CA LYS A 94 5.97 3.89 -8.96
C LYS A 94 4.62 4.43 -9.36
N LYS A 95 3.59 4.11 -8.61
CA LYS A 95 2.26 4.62 -8.91
C LYS A 95 2.16 6.12 -8.66
N ILE A 96 2.98 6.63 -7.77
CA ILE A 96 2.96 8.06 -7.41
C ILE A 96 4.02 8.83 -8.20
N ALA A 97 5.19 8.25 -8.39
CA ALA A 97 6.34 8.95 -8.94
C ALA A 97 6.09 9.68 -10.25
N PRO A 98 5.37 9.08 -11.22
CA PRO A 98 5.15 9.81 -12.46
C PRO A 98 4.45 11.13 -12.25
N LYS A 99 3.49 11.17 -11.32
CA LYS A 99 2.82 12.42 -11.02
C LYS A 99 3.76 13.40 -10.35
N ASP A 100 4.57 12.89 -9.44
CA ASP A 100 5.54 13.73 -8.76
C ASP A 100 6.52 14.32 -9.76
N SER A 101 6.98 13.49 -10.68
CA SER A 101 7.90 13.97 -11.69
C SER A 101 7.29 15.08 -12.50
N LEU A 102 6.04 14.91 -12.88
CA LEU A 102 5.36 15.95 -13.64
C LEU A 102 5.21 17.21 -12.82
N ASN A 103 4.90 17.06 -11.55
CA ASN A 103 4.74 18.21 -10.70
C ASN A 103 6.04 18.96 -10.52
N VAL A 104 7.10 18.21 -10.40
CA VAL A 104 8.41 18.82 -10.18
C VAL A 104 8.80 19.68 -11.35
N THR A 105 8.39 19.31 -12.53
CA THR A 105 8.74 20.09 -13.69
C THR A 105 7.97 21.40 -13.78
N GLN A 106 6.99 21.56 -12.94
CA GLN A 106 6.29 22.82 -12.91
C GLN A 106 7.13 23.89 -12.22
#